data_3b5046c8995fdd8a625513525e339106
#
_entry.id   3b5046c8995fdd8a625513525e339106
#
_cell.length_a   1.000
_cell.length_b   1.000
_cell.length_c   1.000
_cell.angle_alpha   90.00
_cell.angle_beta   90.00
_cell.angle_gamma   90.00
#
_symmetry.space_group_name_H-M   'P 1'
#
loop_
_entity.id
_entity.type
_entity.pdbx_description
1 polymer ?
#
loop_
_entity_poly.entity_id
_entity_poly.type
_entity_poly.pdbx_seq_one_letter_code
_entity_poly.pdbx_strand_id
1 'polypeptide(L)'
;VNSLEIGDKIKRMRIEKGLTQEELANRCELSKGFISQLENDLTSPSIATLIDILEILGTNLKEFFSDDRDEKITYTYEDMFETENEELKYSLMWLVPNAQKNMMEPIMITLKPGGQYLEEDPHEGEEFGFVLSGNITLHLGDTKHKVKKGESFYFKPKANHYISNNGKTVAKVIWISTPPSF
;
A
#
# COMPACT_ATOMS: atom_id res chain seq x y z
N VAL A 1 -1.75 2.76 18.71
CA VAL A 1 -0.40 2.31 18.34
C VAL A 1 -0.44 0.80 18.41
N ASN A 2 -0.54 0.11 17.26
CA ASN A 2 -0.39 -1.35 17.23
C ASN A 2 1.04 -1.66 17.70
N SER A 3 1.18 -2.22 18.90
CA SER A 3 2.44 -2.82 19.30
C SER A 3 2.70 -3.97 18.33
N LEU A 4 3.85 -3.93 17.68
CA LEU A 4 4.36 -5.10 16.98
C LEU A 4 4.51 -6.20 18.03
N GLU A 5 3.67 -7.24 17.99
CA GLU A 5 3.68 -8.39 18.91
C GLU A 5 4.91 -9.29 18.60
N ILE A 6 6.11 -8.68 18.63
CA ILE A 6 7.38 -9.33 18.29
C ILE A 6 7.66 -10.46 19.28
N GLY A 7 7.43 -10.21 20.57
CA GLY A 7 7.71 -11.16 21.63
C GLY A 7 6.86 -12.41 21.51
N ASP A 8 5.57 -12.26 21.32
CA ASP A 8 4.63 -13.39 21.15
C ASP A 8 4.96 -14.21 19.90
N LYS A 9 5.37 -13.58 18.81
CA LYS A 9 5.74 -14.26 17.57
C LYS A 9 7.03 -15.05 17.73
N ILE A 10 8.06 -14.48 18.37
CA ILE A 10 9.31 -15.18 18.72
C ILE A 10 9.03 -16.37 19.61
N LYS A 11 8.20 -16.20 20.66
CA LYS A 11 7.81 -17.28 21.58
C LYS A 11 7.15 -18.45 20.86
N ARG A 12 6.19 -18.17 19.96
CA ARG A 12 5.51 -19.21 19.17
C ARG A 12 6.52 -19.98 18.31
N MET A 13 7.38 -19.28 17.56
CA MET A 13 8.40 -19.89 16.71
C MET A 13 9.39 -20.74 17.53
N ARG A 14 9.82 -20.26 18.69
CA ARG A 14 10.69 -21.02 19.59
C ARG A 14 10.02 -22.34 20.05
N ILE A 15 8.75 -22.28 20.44
CA ILE A 15 7.98 -23.47 20.88
C ILE A 15 7.83 -24.45 19.71
N GLU A 16 7.52 -23.98 18.50
CA GLU A 16 7.41 -24.81 17.29
C GLU A 16 8.73 -25.52 16.97
N LYS A 17 9.88 -24.91 17.26
CA LYS A 17 11.20 -25.51 17.12
C LYS A 17 11.59 -26.42 18.31
N GLY A 18 10.72 -26.57 19.31
CA GLY A 18 10.96 -27.39 20.49
C GLY A 18 12.06 -26.85 21.42
N LEU A 19 12.37 -25.54 21.34
CA LEU A 19 13.43 -24.92 22.14
C LEU A 19 12.90 -24.35 23.45
N THR A 20 13.67 -24.50 24.53
CA THR A 20 13.49 -23.74 25.77
C THR A 20 14.02 -22.32 25.62
N GLN A 21 13.59 -21.38 26.46
CA GLN A 21 14.15 -20.02 26.50
C GLN A 21 15.66 -20.02 26.73
N GLU A 22 16.16 -20.95 27.54
CA GLU A 22 17.58 -21.09 27.84
C GLU A 22 18.38 -21.60 26.65
N GLU A 23 17.85 -22.55 25.89
CA GLU A 23 18.49 -23.06 24.68
C GLU A 23 18.51 -21.99 23.57
N LEU A 24 17.44 -21.22 23.37
CA LEU A 24 17.44 -20.11 22.42
C LEU A 24 18.44 -19.03 22.85
N ALA A 25 18.45 -18.66 24.13
CA ALA A 25 19.39 -17.68 24.68
C ALA A 25 20.84 -18.09 24.46
N ASN A 26 21.20 -19.34 24.77
CA ASN A 26 22.55 -19.86 24.59
C ASN A 26 22.99 -19.87 23.11
N ARG A 27 22.09 -20.17 22.18
CA ARG A 27 22.37 -20.18 20.72
C ARG A 27 22.59 -18.79 20.17
N CYS A 28 21.92 -17.78 20.75
CA CYS A 28 22.04 -16.37 20.35
C CYS A 28 23.09 -15.60 21.15
N GLU A 29 23.84 -16.24 22.05
CA GLU A 29 24.78 -15.59 23.00
C GLU A 29 24.09 -14.53 23.87
N LEU A 30 22.83 -14.76 24.23
CA LEU A 30 22.00 -13.88 25.06
C LEU A 30 21.72 -14.51 26.43
N SER A 31 21.23 -13.71 27.36
CA SER A 31 20.75 -14.24 28.63
C SER A 31 19.32 -14.78 28.53
N LYS A 32 19.01 -15.85 29.30
CA LYS A 32 17.63 -16.35 29.43
C LYS A 32 16.66 -15.25 29.90
N GLY A 33 17.13 -14.37 30.81
CA GLY A 33 16.35 -13.22 31.28
C GLY A 33 15.97 -12.27 30.17
N PHE A 34 16.89 -12.00 29.22
CA PHE A 34 16.58 -11.17 28.06
C PHE A 34 15.54 -11.83 27.16
N ILE A 35 15.69 -13.11 26.82
CA ILE A 35 14.69 -13.84 26.02
C ILE A 35 13.33 -13.84 26.70
N SER A 36 13.28 -14.04 28.04
CA SER A 36 12.03 -13.99 28.80
C SER A 36 11.36 -12.60 28.75
N GLN A 37 12.14 -11.53 28.89
CA GLN A 37 11.62 -10.17 28.79
C GLN A 37 11.14 -9.84 27.36
N LEU A 38 11.90 -10.28 26.36
CA LEU A 38 11.55 -10.10 24.96
C LEU A 38 10.23 -10.80 24.61
N GLU A 39 10.07 -12.06 24.99
CA GLU A 39 8.85 -12.85 24.75
C GLU A 39 7.60 -12.32 25.45
N ASN A 40 7.76 -11.47 26.46
CA ASN A 40 6.66 -10.80 27.17
C ASN A 40 6.52 -9.32 26.78
N ASP A 41 7.17 -8.89 25.70
CA ASP A 41 7.18 -7.51 25.19
C ASP A 41 7.62 -6.45 26.25
N LEU A 42 8.42 -6.88 27.25
CA LEU A 42 8.98 -6.01 28.28
C LEU A 42 10.27 -5.32 27.82
N THR A 43 10.86 -5.77 26.73
CA THR A 43 12.03 -5.16 26.07
C THR A 43 11.94 -5.36 24.56
N SER A 44 12.63 -4.50 23.82
CA SER A 44 12.73 -4.61 22.37
C SER A 44 14.16 -4.98 21.96
N PRO A 45 14.37 -5.91 21.03
CA PRO A 45 15.71 -6.24 20.53
C PRO A 45 16.21 -5.12 19.60
N SER A 46 17.51 -4.98 19.46
CA SER A 46 18.09 -4.29 18.31
C SER A 46 17.76 -5.07 17.03
N ILE A 47 17.85 -4.41 15.87
CA ILE A 47 17.67 -5.10 14.57
C ILE A 47 18.69 -6.22 14.41
N ALA A 48 19.94 -6.02 14.79
CA ALA A 48 20.99 -7.04 14.75
C ALA A 48 20.61 -8.25 15.62
N THR A 49 20.24 -8.01 16.88
CA THR A 49 19.81 -9.07 17.80
C THR A 49 18.58 -9.83 17.27
N LEU A 50 17.64 -9.13 16.64
CA LEU A 50 16.48 -9.77 16.03
C LEU A 50 16.88 -10.68 14.87
N ILE A 51 17.81 -10.24 14.01
CA ILE A 51 18.33 -11.06 12.91
C ILE A 51 18.95 -12.34 13.46
N ASP A 52 19.82 -12.24 14.46
CA ASP A 52 20.49 -13.40 15.08
C ASP A 52 19.48 -14.41 15.65
N ILE A 53 18.44 -13.92 16.34
CA ILE A 53 17.35 -14.76 16.87
C ILE A 53 16.58 -15.44 15.73
N LEU A 54 16.25 -14.71 14.67
CA LEU A 54 15.49 -15.24 13.54
C LEU A 54 16.28 -16.28 12.74
N GLU A 55 17.59 -16.11 12.57
CA GLU A 55 18.46 -17.11 11.94
C GLU A 55 18.44 -18.42 12.72
N ILE A 56 18.54 -18.36 14.06
CA ILE A 56 18.47 -19.55 14.93
C ILE A 56 17.08 -20.21 14.85
N LEU A 57 16.04 -19.42 14.69
CA LEU A 57 14.67 -19.92 14.51
C LEU A 57 14.39 -20.40 13.06
N GLY A 58 15.35 -20.23 12.13
CA GLY A 58 15.27 -20.70 10.74
C GLY A 58 14.35 -19.86 9.85
N THR A 59 14.34 -18.54 10.06
CA THR A 59 13.57 -17.57 9.28
C THR A 59 14.38 -16.29 9.06
N ASN A 60 13.83 -15.30 8.41
CA ASN A 60 14.42 -13.98 8.16
C ASN A 60 13.43 -12.84 8.44
N LEU A 61 13.91 -11.59 8.43
CA LEU A 61 13.06 -10.42 8.70
C LEU A 61 11.86 -10.34 7.77
N LYS A 62 12.03 -10.66 6.49
CA LYS A 62 10.95 -10.60 5.51
C LYS A 62 9.83 -11.58 5.87
N GLU A 63 10.16 -12.83 6.15
CA GLU A 63 9.20 -13.86 6.56
C GLU A 63 8.60 -13.57 7.93
N PHE A 64 9.41 -13.10 8.88
CA PHE A 64 8.97 -12.76 10.22
C PHE A 64 7.94 -11.63 10.25
N PHE A 65 8.12 -10.59 9.41
CA PHE A 65 7.19 -9.48 9.31
C PHE A 65 6.17 -9.64 8.18
N SER A 66 6.29 -10.68 7.32
CA SER A 66 5.17 -11.06 6.49
C SER A 66 4.05 -11.55 7.40
N ASP A 67 2.98 -10.81 7.44
CA ASP A 67 1.77 -11.27 8.12
C ASP A 67 1.22 -12.46 7.33
N ASP A 68 1.19 -13.65 7.95
CA ASP A 68 0.31 -14.75 7.55
C ASP A 68 -1.17 -14.48 7.96
N ARG A 69 -1.50 -13.23 8.30
CA ARG A 69 -2.89 -12.81 8.36
C ARG A 69 -3.40 -12.85 6.93
N ASP A 70 -4.49 -13.56 6.72
CA ASP A 70 -5.22 -13.63 5.46
C ASP A 70 -5.11 -12.28 4.74
N GLU A 71 -4.46 -12.25 3.57
CA GLU A 71 -4.38 -11.04 2.76
C GLU A 71 -5.80 -10.50 2.65
N LYS A 72 -6.01 -9.28 3.14
CA LYS A 72 -7.33 -8.67 3.09
C LYS A 72 -7.74 -8.55 1.62
N ILE A 73 -8.72 -9.37 1.23
CA ILE A 73 -9.19 -9.47 -0.17
C ILE A 73 -10.28 -8.43 -0.45
N THR A 74 -11.07 -8.09 0.56
CA THR A 74 -12.20 -7.16 0.41
C THR A 74 -11.98 -5.91 1.25
N TYR A 75 -12.23 -4.75 0.66
CA TYR A 75 -12.07 -3.45 1.30
C TYR A 75 -13.43 -2.75 1.40
N THR A 76 -13.78 -2.27 2.58
CA THR A 76 -14.98 -1.47 2.83
C THR A 76 -14.64 0.02 2.73
N TYR A 77 -15.64 0.89 2.71
CA TYR A 77 -15.43 2.34 2.70
C TYR A 77 -14.58 2.83 3.89
N GLU A 78 -14.69 2.18 5.04
CA GLU A 78 -13.92 2.51 6.26
C GLU A 78 -12.42 2.19 6.14
N ASP A 79 -12.06 1.34 5.20
CA ASP A 79 -10.65 0.98 4.93
C ASP A 79 -9.99 1.96 3.96
N MET A 80 -10.80 2.68 3.20
CA MET A 80 -10.33 3.58 2.15
C MET A 80 -9.88 4.91 2.74
N PHE A 81 -8.91 5.52 2.10
CA PHE A 81 -8.40 6.84 2.50
C PHE A 81 -8.71 7.86 1.40
N GLU A 82 -9.22 9.03 1.77
CA GLU A 82 -9.56 10.10 0.84
C GLU A 82 -8.81 11.38 1.20
N THR A 83 -8.37 12.11 0.18
CA THR A 83 -7.81 13.46 0.28
C THR A 83 -8.52 14.39 -0.69
N GLU A 84 -8.59 15.68 -0.37
CA GLU A 84 -9.13 16.73 -1.24
C GLU A 84 -8.07 17.75 -1.60
N ASN A 85 -8.13 18.23 -2.84
CA ASN A 85 -7.41 19.41 -3.32
C ASN A 85 -8.44 20.44 -3.79
N GLU A 86 -8.63 21.48 -2.98
CA GLU A 86 -9.63 22.53 -3.27
C GLU A 86 -9.21 23.43 -4.44
N GLU A 87 -7.92 23.67 -4.63
CA GLU A 87 -7.40 24.52 -5.71
C GLU A 87 -7.65 23.87 -7.08
N LEU A 88 -7.31 22.59 -7.21
CA LEU A 88 -7.52 21.81 -8.43
C LEU A 88 -8.92 21.17 -8.50
N LYS A 89 -9.74 21.32 -7.45
CA LYS A 89 -11.13 20.87 -7.37
C LYS A 89 -11.31 19.37 -7.61
N TYR A 90 -10.46 18.55 -6.99
CA TYR A 90 -10.62 17.10 -7.03
C TYR A 90 -10.56 16.49 -5.62
N SER A 91 -11.12 15.29 -5.47
CA SER A 91 -10.76 14.37 -4.39
C SER A 91 -10.20 13.07 -4.95
N LEU A 92 -9.28 12.49 -4.19
CA LEU A 92 -8.60 11.24 -4.49
C LEU A 92 -8.89 10.25 -3.36
N MET A 93 -9.39 9.07 -3.72
CA MET A 93 -9.64 7.99 -2.77
C MET A 93 -8.82 6.76 -3.15
N TRP A 94 -7.99 6.28 -2.23
CA TRP A 94 -7.29 5.01 -2.38
C TRP A 94 -8.24 3.85 -2.06
N LEU A 95 -8.58 3.06 -3.09
CA LEU A 95 -9.54 1.94 -2.97
C LEU A 95 -8.92 0.73 -2.29
N VAL A 96 -7.60 0.58 -2.40
CA VAL A 96 -6.79 -0.45 -1.75
C VAL A 96 -5.69 0.23 -0.94
N PRO A 97 -5.81 0.32 0.39
CA PRO A 97 -4.76 0.89 1.23
C PRO A 97 -3.43 0.15 1.08
N ASN A 98 -2.33 0.88 1.09
CA ASN A 98 -0.97 0.35 0.93
C ASN A 98 -0.75 -0.44 -0.39
N ALA A 99 -1.39 -0.02 -1.46
CA ALA A 99 -1.28 -0.65 -2.78
C ALA A 99 0.15 -0.68 -3.33
N GLN A 100 1.07 0.16 -2.82
CA GLN A 100 2.50 0.15 -3.18
C GLN A 100 3.19 -1.20 -2.95
N LYS A 101 2.59 -2.11 -2.17
CA LYS A 101 3.05 -3.50 -2.02
C LYS A 101 2.57 -4.41 -3.15
N ASN A 102 1.61 -3.97 -3.93
CA ASN A 102 0.95 -4.73 -4.98
C ASN A 102 1.55 -4.42 -6.36
N MET A 103 1.06 -5.09 -7.39
CA MET A 103 1.45 -4.84 -8.77
C MET A 103 0.70 -3.67 -9.40
N MET A 104 -0.44 -3.26 -8.81
CA MET A 104 -1.28 -2.17 -9.30
C MET A 104 -1.83 -1.35 -8.15
N GLU A 105 -2.11 -0.09 -8.40
CA GLU A 105 -2.74 0.84 -7.45
C GLU A 105 -4.05 1.39 -8.03
N PRO A 106 -5.20 0.90 -7.59
CA PRO A 106 -6.49 1.44 -7.98
C PRO A 106 -6.89 2.63 -7.09
N ILE A 107 -7.20 3.75 -7.73
CA ILE A 107 -7.74 4.94 -7.09
C ILE A 107 -9.08 5.33 -7.67
N MET A 108 -9.85 6.13 -6.95
CA MET A 108 -11.03 6.81 -7.46
C MET A 108 -10.81 8.32 -7.39
N ILE A 109 -10.86 8.97 -8.55
CA ILE A 109 -10.77 10.42 -8.65
C ILE A 109 -12.16 10.99 -8.87
N THR A 110 -12.52 11.98 -8.03
CA THR A 110 -13.74 12.77 -8.20
C THR A 110 -13.35 14.19 -8.60
N LEU A 111 -13.77 14.63 -9.78
CA LEU A 111 -13.52 15.97 -10.31
C LEU A 111 -14.78 16.82 -10.24
N LYS A 112 -14.75 17.94 -9.51
CA LYS A 112 -15.80 18.97 -9.54
C LYS A 112 -15.81 19.66 -10.92
N PRO A 113 -16.87 20.36 -11.32
CA PRO A 113 -16.88 21.14 -12.56
C PRO A 113 -15.71 22.13 -12.63
N GLY A 114 -14.98 22.12 -13.74
CA GLY A 114 -13.75 22.90 -13.91
C GLY A 114 -12.55 22.39 -13.12
N GLY A 115 -12.62 21.19 -12.53
CA GLY A 115 -11.52 20.56 -11.80
C GLY A 115 -10.61 19.77 -12.71
N GLN A 116 -9.38 19.57 -12.25
CA GLN A 116 -8.39 18.71 -12.90
C GLN A 116 -7.59 17.94 -11.84
N TYR A 117 -7.08 16.79 -12.23
CA TYR A 117 -6.10 16.06 -11.43
C TYR A 117 -4.71 16.63 -11.64
N LEU A 118 -3.78 16.32 -10.76
CA LEU A 118 -2.37 16.70 -10.90
C LEU A 118 -1.83 16.22 -12.26
N GLU A 119 -0.97 17.02 -12.86
CA GLU A 119 -0.22 16.60 -14.03
C GLU A 119 0.94 15.71 -13.58
N GLU A 120 1.02 14.53 -14.16
CA GLU A 120 2.04 13.54 -13.87
C GLU A 120 3.09 13.53 -14.98
N ASP A 121 4.35 13.36 -14.57
CA ASP A 121 5.48 13.20 -15.49
C ASP A 121 5.46 11.81 -16.15
N PRO A 122 6.15 11.65 -17.30
CA PRO A 122 6.31 10.34 -17.93
C PRO A 122 6.96 9.33 -16.98
N HIS A 123 6.42 8.10 -16.94
CA HIS A 123 6.97 7.01 -16.13
C HIS A 123 6.81 5.66 -16.83
N GLU A 124 7.50 4.65 -16.32
CA GLU A 124 7.35 3.27 -16.79
C GLU A 124 6.03 2.68 -16.30
N GLY A 125 5.50 1.74 -17.10
CA GLY A 125 4.29 1.01 -16.73
C GLY A 125 3.12 1.24 -17.68
N GLU A 126 1.94 1.01 -17.15
CA GLU A 126 0.68 1.08 -17.90
C GLU A 126 -0.43 1.63 -17.02
N GLU A 127 -1.36 2.35 -17.62
CA GLU A 127 -2.47 2.95 -16.94
C GLU A 127 -3.80 2.63 -17.60
N PHE A 128 -4.79 2.38 -16.75
CA PHE A 128 -6.17 2.13 -17.16
C PHE A 128 -7.12 3.01 -16.37
N GLY A 129 -8.10 3.60 -17.05
CA GLY A 129 -9.18 4.31 -16.37
C GLY A 129 -10.55 3.98 -16.92
N PHE A 130 -11.56 4.07 -16.04
CA PHE A 130 -12.96 3.87 -16.37
C PHE A 130 -13.84 4.97 -15.77
N VAL A 131 -14.65 5.63 -16.59
CA VAL A 131 -15.50 6.74 -16.17
C VAL A 131 -16.81 6.24 -15.61
N LEU A 132 -16.98 6.35 -14.29
CA LEU A 132 -18.20 5.94 -13.57
C LEU A 132 -19.35 6.92 -13.76
N SER A 133 -19.05 8.23 -13.77
CA SER A 133 -20.05 9.29 -13.95
C SER A 133 -19.43 10.55 -14.56
N GLY A 134 -20.26 11.39 -15.18
CA GLY A 134 -19.80 12.60 -15.85
C GLY A 134 -19.05 12.32 -17.13
N ASN A 135 -18.23 13.28 -17.53
CA ASN A 135 -17.33 13.18 -18.69
C ASN A 135 -16.00 13.81 -18.31
N ILE A 136 -14.93 13.31 -18.85
CA ILE A 136 -13.58 13.85 -18.64
C ILE A 136 -12.88 14.11 -19.98
N THR A 137 -11.82 14.87 -19.91
CA THR A 137 -10.82 14.96 -20.97
C THR A 137 -9.51 14.41 -20.43
N LEU A 138 -9.01 13.34 -21.03
CA LEU A 138 -7.67 12.82 -20.79
C LEU A 138 -6.68 13.60 -21.65
N HIS A 139 -5.65 14.14 -21.03
CA HIS A 139 -4.54 14.85 -21.67
C HIS A 139 -3.31 13.94 -21.69
N LEU A 140 -2.72 13.73 -22.85
CA LEU A 140 -1.49 12.95 -23.07
C LEU A 140 -0.53 13.79 -23.94
N GLY A 141 0.42 14.47 -23.32
CA GLY A 141 1.24 15.47 -23.98
C GLY A 141 0.34 16.50 -24.69
N ASP A 142 0.53 16.65 -25.99
CA ASP A 142 -0.24 17.59 -26.83
C ASP A 142 -1.63 17.07 -27.25
N THR A 143 -1.96 15.82 -26.98
CA THR A 143 -3.23 15.21 -27.42
C THR A 143 -4.29 15.24 -26.31
N LYS A 144 -5.56 15.32 -26.72
CA LYS A 144 -6.72 15.37 -25.82
C LYS A 144 -7.78 14.38 -26.27
N HIS A 145 -8.20 13.52 -25.32
CA HIS A 145 -9.19 12.50 -25.58
C HIS A 145 -10.39 12.71 -24.66
N LYS A 146 -11.58 12.87 -25.25
CA LYS A 146 -12.83 12.96 -24.47
C LYS A 146 -13.27 11.55 -24.13
N VAL A 147 -13.55 11.30 -22.85
CA VAL A 147 -14.02 10.02 -22.34
C VAL A 147 -15.31 10.26 -21.55
N LYS A 148 -16.36 9.55 -21.91
CA LYS A 148 -17.73 9.71 -21.32
C LYS A 148 -18.00 8.62 -20.30
N LYS A 149 -19.06 8.80 -19.53
CA LYS A 149 -19.60 7.78 -18.63
C LYS A 149 -19.72 6.43 -19.35
N GLY A 150 -19.16 5.38 -18.76
CA GLY A 150 -19.16 4.01 -19.27
C GLY A 150 -18.06 3.71 -20.27
N GLU A 151 -17.23 4.68 -20.61
CA GLU A 151 -16.07 4.50 -21.48
C GLU A 151 -14.80 4.36 -20.67
N SER A 152 -13.77 3.77 -21.27
CA SER A 152 -12.47 3.53 -20.65
C SER A 152 -11.35 4.12 -21.48
N PHE A 153 -10.18 4.27 -20.86
CA PHE A 153 -8.92 4.60 -21.52
C PHE A 153 -7.82 3.67 -21.02
N TYR A 154 -6.82 3.49 -21.86
CA TYR A 154 -5.62 2.71 -21.54
C TYR A 154 -4.44 3.29 -22.33
N PHE A 155 -3.31 3.48 -21.66
CA PHE A 155 -2.10 4.00 -22.31
C PHE A 155 -0.84 3.62 -21.53
N LYS A 156 0.30 3.80 -22.18
CA LYS A 156 1.63 3.81 -21.53
C LYS A 156 2.02 5.26 -21.30
N PRO A 157 2.35 5.68 -20.09
CA PRO A 157 2.60 7.07 -19.71
C PRO A 157 3.95 7.60 -20.22
N LYS A 158 4.09 7.72 -21.54
CA LYS A 158 5.31 8.19 -22.21
C LYS A 158 5.42 9.72 -22.35
N ALA A 159 4.39 10.43 -21.94
CA ALA A 159 4.32 11.90 -21.94
C ALA A 159 3.60 12.35 -20.67
N ASN A 160 3.73 13.64 -20.34
CA ASN A 160 2.96 14.23 -19.26
C ASN A 160 1.47 14.00 -19.47
N HIS A 161 0.76 13.66 -18.39
CA HIS A 161 -0.63 13.27 -18.50
C HIS A 161 -1.44 13.67 -17.27
N TYR A 162 -2.71 13.93 -17.50
CA TYR A 162 -3.69 14.23 -16.45
C TYR A 162 -5.11 14.16 -17.02
N ILE A 163 -6.11 14.21 -16.13
CA ILE A 163 -7.51 14.31 -16.51
C ILE A 163 -8.12 15.62 -16.04
N SER A 164 -9.07 16.16 -16.82
CA SER A 164 -9.82 17.35 -16.47
C SER A 164 -11.33 17.16 -16.69
N ASN A 165 -12.13 17.85 -15.89
CA ASN A 165 -13.58 17.90 -16.02
C ASN A 165 -14.01 19.29 -16.57
N ASN A 166 -14.20 19.39 -17.86
CA ASN A 166 -14.71 20.60 -18.53
C ASN A 166 -16.24 20.63 -18.61
N GLY A 167 -16.92 19.69 -17.97
CA GLY A 167 -18.38 19.59 -17.92
C GLY A 167 -19.01 20.44 -16.81
N LYS A 168 -20.32 20.33 -16.69
CA LYS A 168 -21.12 21.05 -15.69
C LYS A 168 -21.50 20.17 -14.47
N THR A 169 -21.21 18.89 -14.52
CA THR A 169 -21.52 17.91 -13.47
C THR A 169 -20.25 17.29 -12.94
N VAL A 170 -20.28 16.76 -11.72
CA VAL A 170 -19.18 16.02 -11.13
C VAL A 170 -18.86 14.79 -11.98
N ALA A 171 -17.60 14.54 -12.24
CA ALA A 171 -17.10 13.33 -12.89
C ALA A 171 -16.39 12.44 -11.86
N LYS A 172 -16.59 11.12 -11.98
CA LYS A 172 -15.90 10.09 -11.17
C LYS A 172 -15.22 9.08 -12.08
N VAL A 173 -13.98 8.78 -11.79
CA VAL A 173 -13.14 7.89 -12.58
C VAL A 173 -12.46 6.91 -11.64
N ILE A 174 -12.51 5.62 -11.96
CA ILE A 174 -11.54 4.66 -11.42
C ILE A 174 -10.31 4.75 -12.31
N TRP A 175 -9.14 4.93 -11.69
CA TRP A 175 -7.86 4.97 -12.38
C TRP A 175 -6.91 3.96 -11.73
N ILE A 176 -6.19 3.21 -12.53
CA ILE A 176 -5.29 2.16 -12.08
C ILE A 176 -3.94 2.37 -12.74
N SER A 177 -2.90 2.48 -11.92
CA SER A 177 -1.51 2.48 -12.37
C SER A 177 -0.84 1.13 -12.06
N THR A 178 0.03 0.68 -12.95
CA THR A 178 0.90 -0.47 -12.75
C THR A 178 2.29 -0.19 -13.32
N PRO A 179 3.39 -0.18 -12.51
CA PRO A 179 3.37 -0.30 -11.05
C PRO A 179 2.67 0.87 -10.36
N PRO A 180 2.41 0.79 -9.04
CA PRO A 180 1.88 1.89 -8.23
C PRO A 180 2.67 3.19 -8.42
N SER A 181 1.95 4.31 -8.65
CA SER A 181 2.57 5.62 -8.93
C SER A 181 1.83 6.81 -8.29
N PHE A 182 0.65 6.57 -7.66
CA PHE A 182 -0.17 7.62 -7.05
C PHE A 182 0.18 7.94 -5.60
#